data_3e6b1744506814683c9ef927863364de
#
_entry.id   3e6b1744506814683c9ef927863364de
#
_cell.length_a   1.000
_cell.length_b   1.000
_cell.length_c   1.000
_cell.angle_alpha   90.00
_cell.angle_beta   90.00
_cell.angle_gamma   90.00
#
_symmetry.space_group_name_H-M   'P 1'
#
loop_
_entity.id
_entity.type
_entity.pdbx_description
1 polymer ?
#
loop_
_entity_poly.entity_id
_entity_poly.type
_entity_poly.pdbx_seq_one_letter_code
_entity_poly.pdbx_strand_id
1 'polypeptide(L)'
;MPSPDSATPPNAAAWLARAQSLAEQATPAALAEAVRAYECAITLLRALPTTDLGARRDLAVAHLNHGNTLQQLATPAALTASVLAYDAAIALLSSPEFAAQPAAHNTCGAAWINRGHAFHRQSTPEALAAAAESHRSAIAVLQTLPIDPSEATTPEAVFNHRVNLAGAWMNLANTLLDSPALARRYSAAREAATHSLEVISRDDLPSQHPAAAEISLVARRTRCDALGHLIFAASDPELARDLTDEAGDLIDDGLALVRQWEQRGLPHFRPLAARLYHFGAQLYRLRQPHFLADFLLENLDSDQNPGATPADPHLHAIADEAIAAALQTLRAPRIIRADDPATQRQVETLRALQAAELRLAELRAAHVPPTPAT
;
A
#
# COMPACT_ATOMS: atom_id res chain seq x y z
N MET A 1 -45.58 12.02 -2.27
CA MET A 1 -45.77 10.58 -2.52
C MET A 1 -44.48 9.90 -2.17
N PRO A 2 -44.44 8.90 -1.27
CA PRO A 2 -43.17 8.13 -1.03
C PRO A 2 -42.83 7.38 -2.30
N SER A 3 -41.53 7.38 -2.65
CA SER A 3 -40.96 6.65 -3.77
C SER A 3 -41.32 5.16 -3.70
N PRO A 4 -41.58 4.46 -4.84
CA PRO A 4 -41.98 3.06 -4.87
C PRO A 4 -40.90 2.07 -4.34
N ASP A 5 -39.72 2.52 -3.95
CA ASP A 5 -38.59 1.70 -3.46
C ASP A 5 -38.60 1.42 -1.95
N SER A 6 -39.67 1.73 -1.23
CA SER A 6 -39.73 1.60 0.24
C SER A 6 -40.35 0.27 0.74
N ALA A 7 -40.51 -0.73 -0.12
CA ALA A 7 -40.96 -2.04 0.34
C ALA A 7 -39.84 -2.71 1.18
N THR A 8 -40.18 -3.07 2.43
CA THR A 8 -39.25 -3.82 3.33
C THR A 8 -38.86 -5.11 2.65
N PRO A 9 -37.56 -5.40 2.47
CA PRO A 9 -37.11 -6.64 1.85
C PRO A 9 -37.62 -7.87 2.60
N PRO A 10 -38.06 -8.91 1.90
CA PRO A 10 -38.77 -10.04 2.50
C PRO A 10 -37.88 -11.02 3.26
N ASN A 11 -36.54 -10.97 3.07
CA ASN A 11 -35.62 -11.92 3.68
C ASN A 11 -34.19 -11.29 3.84
N ALA A 12 -33.31 -12.01 4.54
CA ALA A 12 -31.96 -11.56 4.82
C ALA A 12 -31.15 -11.31 3.53
N ALA A 13 -31.27 -12.17 2.52
CA ALA A 13 -30.53 -12.02 1.26
C ALA A 13 -30.89 -10.71 0.51
N ALA A 14 -32.17 -10.34 0.50
CA ALA A 14 -32.61 -9.09 -0.09
C ALA A 14 -32.10 -7.85 0.68
N TRP A 15 -32.03 -7.95 2.01
CA TRP A 15 -31.40 -6.90 2.84
C TRP A 15 -29.90 -6.78 2.59
N LEU A 16 -29.17 -7.90 2.46
CA LEU A 16 -27.76 -7.89 2.11
C LEU A 16 -27.50 -7.26 0.74
N ALA A 17 -28.27 -7.63 -0.28
CA ALA A 17 -28.15 -7.05 -1.61
C ALA A 17 -28.41 -5.53 -1.60
N ARG A 18 -29.46 -5.08 -0.87
CA ARG A 18 -29.75 -3.65 -0.69
C ARG A 18 -28.61 -2.93 0.02
N ALA A 19 -28.08 -3.51 1.09
CA ALA A 19 -26.99 -2.92 1.85
C ALA A 19 -25.73 -2.77 0.99
N GLN A 20 -25.38 -3.78 0.19
CA GLN A 20 -24.25 -3.74 -0.73
C GLN A 20 -24.42 -2.64 -1.79
N SER A 21 -25.57 -2.60 -2.45
CA SER A 21 -25.86 -1.56 -3.47
C SER A 21 -25.82 -0.14 -2.91
N LEU A 22 -26.25 0.06 -1.65
CA LEU A 22 -26.14 1.34 -0.97
C LEU A 22 -24.69 1.67 -0.60
N ALA A 23 -23.89 0.69 -0.13
CA ALA A 23 -22.49 0.89 0.21
C ALA A 23 -21.64 1.27 -1.02
N GLU A 24 -21.95 0.72 -2.19
CA GLU A 24 -21.28 1.03 -3.47
C GLU A 24 -21.46 2.49 -3.90
N GLN A 25 -22.55 3.15 -3.49
CA GLN A 25 -22.77 4.57 -3.78
C GLN A 25 -21.80 5.51 -3.02
N ALA A 26 -21.20 5.02 -1.94
CA ALA A 26 -20.17 5.69 -1.14
C ALA A 26 -20.51 7.11 -0.64
N THR A 27 -21.79 7.50 -0.65
CA THR A 27 -22.23 8.77 -0.06
C THR A 27 -22.53 8.61 1.43
N PRO A 28 -22.33 9.62 2.28
CA PRO A 28 -22.62 9.49 3.71
C PRO A 28 -24.05 9.05 4.03
N ALA A 29 -25.02 9.53 3.27
CA ALA A 29 -26.43 9.15 3.43
C ALA A 29 -26.67 7.67 3.04
N ALA A 30 -26.14 7.23 1.89
CA ALA A 30 -26.25 5.85 1.44
C ALA A 30 -25.51 4.88 2.38
N LEU A 31 -24.32 5.26 2.87
CA LEU A 31 -23.60 4.47 3.86
C LEU A 31 -24.38 4.31 5.18
N ALA A 32 -25.02 5.38 5.67
CA ALA A 32 -25.88 5.30 6.85
C ALA A 32 -27.10 4.39 6.63
N GLU A 33 -27.66 4.37 5.43
CA GLU A 33 -28.73 3.42 5.07
C GLU A 33 -28.22 2.00 4.91
N ALA A 34 -27.03 1.80 4.33
CA ALA A 34 -26.40 0.52 4.21
C ALA A 34 -26.16 -0.13 5.58
N VAL A 35 -25.67 0.65 6.56
CA VAL A 35 -25.49 0.20 7.96
C VAL A 35 -26.81 -0.36 8.50
N ARG A 36 -27.93 0.40 8.39
CA ARG A 36 -29.25 -0.10 8.84
C ARG A 36 -29.71 -1.33 8.10
N ALA A 37 -29.44 -1.43 6.81
CA ALA A 37 -29.80 -2.60 6.00
C ALA A 37 -29.01 -3.83 6.43
N TYR A 38 -27.71 -3.70 6.76
CA TYR A 38 -26.92 -4.79 7.33
C TYR A 38 -27.43 -5.21 8.71
N GLU A 39 -27.81 -4.29 9.57
CA GLU A 39 -28.39 -4.57 10.90
C GLU A 39 -29.69 -5.41 10.76
N CYS A 40 -30.57 -5.07 9.81
CA CYS A 40 -31.75 -5.86 9.50
C CYS A 40 -31.41 -7.27 9.02
N ALA A 41 -30.44 -7.41 8.10
CA ALA A 41 -29.98 -8.70 7.61
C ALA A 41 -29.40 -9.56 8.73
N ILE A 42 -28.52 -8.97 9.57
CA ILE A 42 -27.90 -9.63 10.72
C ILE A 42 -28.97 -10.12 11.71
N THR A 43 -30.00 -9.32 11.97
CA THR A 43 -31.11 -9.69 12.87
C THR A 43 -31.85 -10.91 12.33
N LEU A 44 -32.13 -10.96 11.05
CA LEU A 44 -32.81 -12.08 10.40
C LEU A 44 -31.94 -13.35 10.39
N LEU A 45 -30.62 -13.20 10.09
CA LEU A 45 -29.69 -14.34 10.07
C LEU A 45 -29.46 -14.93 11.47
N ARG A 46 -29.43 -14.11 12.52
CA ARG A 46 -29.33 -14.56 13.91
C ARG A 46 -30.54 -15.37 14.39
N ALA A 47 -31.71 -15.20 13.77
CA ALA A 47 -32.91 -15.96 14.09
C ALA A 47 -32.90 -17.38 13.46
N LEU A 48 -31.96 -17.68 12.55
CA LEU A 48 -31.82 -19.00 11.94
C LEU A 48 -31.10 -19.98 12.90
N PRO A 49 -31.33 -21.32 12.72
CA PRO A 49 -30.68 -22.31 13.54
C PRO A 49 -29.16 -22.21 13.54
N THR A 50 -28.52 -22.27 14.70
CA THR A 50 -27.05 -22.22 14.84
C THR A 50 -26.32 -23.42 14.23
N THR A 51 -27.07 -24.52 13.95
CA THR A 51 -26.58 -25.70 13.25
C THR A 51 -26.46 -25.54 11.74
N ASP A 52 -27.07 -24.48 11.18
CA ASP A 52 -26.95 -24.15 9.76
C ASP A 52 -25.63 -23.40 9.50
N LEU A 53 -24.65 -24.14 8.98
CA LEU A 53 -23.33 -23.59 8.66
C LEU A 53 -23.39 -22.53 7.53
N GLY A 54 -24.34 -22.66 6.60
CA GLY A 54 -24.56 -21.66 5.55
C GLY A 54 -25.02 -20.34 6.15
N ALA A 55 -26.05 -20.38 7.01
CA ALA A 55 -26.55 -19.19 7.69
C ALA A 55 -25.48 -18.54 8.60
N ARG A 56 -24.67 -19.36 9.29
CA ARG A 56 -23.57 -18.86 10.13
C ARG A 56 -22.48 -18.16 9.30
N ARG A 57 -22.14 -18.73 8.14
CA ARG A 57 -21.20 -18.10 7.21
C ARG A 57 -21.75 -16.79 6.67
N ASP A 58 -23.01 -16.77 6.25
CA ASP A 58 -23.66 -15.57 5.73
C ASP A 58 -23.77 -14.48 6.82
N LEU A 59 -24.00 -14.87 8.06
CA LEU A 59 -23.97 -13.97 9.23
C LEU A 59 -22.57 -13.38 9.43
N ALA A 60 -21.52 -14.19 9.32
CA ALA A 60 -20.14 -13.69 9.44
C ALA A 60 -19.78 -12.70 8.32
N VAL A 61 -20.18 -13.00 7.08
CA VAL A 61 -19.98 -12.10 5.92
C VAL A 61 -20.81 -10.82 6.08
N ALA A 62 -22.02 -10.90 6.62
CA ALA A 62 -22.84 -9.73 6.91
C ALA A 62 -22.16 -8.82 7.95
N HIS A 63 -21.59 -9.40 9.03
CA HIS A 63 -20.82 -8.66 10.01
C HIS A 63 -19.57 -8.03 9.41
N LEU A 64 -18.82 -8.75 8.57
CA LEU A 64 -17.64 -8.22 7.88
C LEU A 64 -17.99 -7.00 7.02
N ASN A 65 -19.03 -7.12 6.17
CA ASN A 65 -19.44 -6.04 5.30
C ASN A 65 -20.07 -4.85 6.05
N HIS A 66 -20.78 -5.13 7.14
CA HIS A 66 -21.25 -4.09 8.07
C HIS A 66 -20.07 -3.29 8.65
N GLY A 67 -19.02 -4.00 9.13
CA GLY A 67 -17.78 -3.38 9.59
C GLY A 67 -17.10 -2.53 8.52
N ASN A 68 -17.03 -3.02 7.27
CA ASN A 68 -16.46 -2.28 6.15
C ASN A 68 -17.23 -0.99 5.87
N THR A 69 -18.57 -1.04 5.92
CA THR A 69 -19.43 0.14 5.70
C THR A 69 -19.28 1.16 6.83
N LEU A 70 -19.22 0.70 8.08
CA LEU A 70 -18.95 1.57 9.23
C LEU A 70 -17.58 2.24 9.12
N GLN A 71 -16.57 1.51 8.64
CA GLN A 71 -15.22 2.03 8.45
C GLN A 71 -15.17 3.14 7.37
N GLN A 72 -16.02 3.04 6.33
CA GLN A 72 -16.14 4.08 5.30
C GLN A 72 -16.75 5.38 5.85
N LEU A 73 -17.62 5.33 6.85
CA LEU A 73 -18.16 6.52 7.52
C LEU A 73 -17.08 7.32 8.28
N ALA A 74 -15.97 6.69 8.64
CA ALA A 74 -14.77 7.32 9.19
C ALA A 74 -14.93 8.15 10.46
N THR A 75 -16.06 8.08 11.16
CA THR A 75 -16.23 8.76 12.46
C THR A 75 -15.64 7.90 13.59
N PRO A 76 -15.15 8.48 14.70
CA PRO A 76 -14.62 7.70 15.82
C PRO A 76 -15.60 6.63 16.34
N ALA A 77 -16.89 6.96 16.44
CA ALA A 77 -17.93 6.03 16.85
C ALA A 77 -18.10 4.89 15.84
N ALA A 78 -18.09 5.19 14.55
CA ALA A 78 -18.20 4.20 13.49
C ALA A 78 -16.97 3.30 13.45
N LEU A 79 -15.76 3.82 13.67
CA LEU A 79 -14.55 3.01 13.77
C LEU A 79 -14.60 2.02 14.96
N THR A 80 -15.11 2.48 16.11
CA THR A 80 -15.31 1.58 17.27
C THR A 80 -16.37 0.52 16.97
N ALA A 81 -17.48 0.88 16.35
CA ALA A 81 -18.53 -0.05 15.97
C ALA A 81 -18.04 -1.06 14.90
N SER A 82 -17.16 -0.64 13.98
CA SER A 82 -16.58 -1.53 12.97
C SER A 82 -15.73 -2.64 13.61
N VAL A 83 -14.94 -2.32 14.65
CA VAL A 83 -14.16 -3.31 15.41
C VAL A 83 -15.08 -4.38 15.99
N LEU A 84 -16.21 -3.99 16.62
CA LEU A 84 -17.17 -4.93 17.18
C LEU A 84 -17.82 -5.83 16.10
N ALA A 85 -18.08 -5.27 14.93
CA ALA A 85 -18.58 -6.05 13.80
C ALA A 85 -17.56 -7.09 13.31
N TYR A 86 -16.27 -6.70 13.20
CA TYR A 86 -15.22 -7.66 12.84
C TYR A 86 -14.99 -8.71 13.92
N ASP A 87 -15.05 -8.36 15.20
CA ASP A 87 -14.97 -9.33 16.31
C ASP A 87 -16.09 -10.37 16.21
N ALA A 88 -17.31 -9.96 15.86
CA ALA A 88 -18.43 -10.89 15.65
C ALA A 88 -18.19 -11.83 14.45
N ALA A 89 -17.66 -11.32 13.34
CA ALA A 89 -17.32 -12.14 12.18
C ALA A 89 -16.21 -13.16 12.52
N ILE A 90 -15.16 -12.72 13.19
CA ILE A 90 -14.04 -13.56 13.61
C ILE A 90 -14.54 -14.67 14.56
N ALA A 91 -15.35 -14.35 15.56
CA ALA A 91 -15.87 -15.33 16.50
C ALA A 91 -16.69 -16.44 15.82
N LEU A 92 -17.48 -16.09 14.79
CA LEU A 92 -18.24 -17.06 14.02
C LEU A 92 -17.33 -17.98 13.19
N LEU A 93 -16.32 -17.39 12.50
CA LEU A 93 -15.45 -18.10 11.56
C LEU A 93 -14.33 -18.90 12.24
N SER A 94 -13.98 -18.57 13.48
CA SER A 94 -12.97 -19.31 14.26
C SER A 94 -13.50 -20.61 14.86
N SER A 95 -14.76 -20.98 14.59
CA SER A 95 -15.31 -22.21 15.11
C SER A 95 -14.74 -23.44 14.38
N PRO A 96 -14.64 -24.62 15.07
CA PRO A 96 -14.01 -25.81 14.51
C PRO A 96 -14.62 -26.29 13.19
N GLU A 97 -15.91 -26.03 12.97
CA GLU A 97 -16.66 -26.43 11.77
C GLU A 97 -16.17 -25.68 10.53
N PHE A 98 -15.56 -24.52 10.68
CA PHE A 98 -14.97 -23.74 9.61
C PHE A 98 -13.46 -23.98 9.44
N ALA A 99 -12.82 -24.66 10.38
CA ALA A 99 -11.36 -24.83 10.40
C ALA A 99 -10.78 -25.52 9.14
N ALA A 100 -11.55 -26.38 8.47
CA ALA A 100 -11.13 -27.07 7.25
C ALA A 100 -11.62 -26.38 5.94
N GLN A 101 -12.24 -25.20 6.06
CA GLN A 101 -12.84 -24.52 4.89
C GLN A 101 -11.97 -23.35 4.44
N PRO A 102 -11.24 -23.43 3.29
CA PRO A 102 -10.36 -22.37 2.82
C PRO A 102 -11.04 -21.01 2.67
N ALA A 103 -12.28 -20.98 2.17
CA ALA A 103 -13.04 -19.74 2.02
C ALA A 103 -13.35 -19.07 3.37
N ALA A 104 -13.67 -19.86 4.42
CA ALA A 104 -13.91 -19.34 5.76
C ALA A 104 -12.64 -18.78 6.39
N HIS A 105 -11.50 -19.45 6.21
CA HIS A 105 -10.20 -18.93 6.65
C HIS A 105 -9.82 -17.62 5.96
N ASN A 106 -9.98 -17.52 4.65
CA ASN A 106 -9.72 -16.26 3.92
C ASN A 106 -10.63 -15.13 4.43
N THR A 107 -11.91 -15.43 4.69
CA THR A 107 -12.85 -14.43 5.23
C THR A 107 -12.46 -14.04 6.66
N CYS A 108 -12.03 -14.99 7.48
CA CYS A 108 -11.54 -14.74 8.85
C CYS A 108 -10.26 -13.88 8.82
N GLY A 109 -9.30 -14.20 7.94
CA GLY A 109 -8.11 -13.39 7.71
C GLY A 109 -8.44 -11.96 7.29
N ALA A 110 -9.38 -11.79 6.34
CA ALA A 110 -9.86 -10.48 5.92
C ALA A 110 -10.52 -9.69 7.07
N ALA A 111 -11.29 -10.36 7.94
CA ALA A 111 -11.89 -9.72 9.11
C ALA A 111 -10.81 -9.23 10.10
N TRP A 112 -9.77 -10.02 10.34
CA TRP A 112 -8.61 -9.62 11.15
C TRP A 112 -7.85 -8.45 10.55
N ILE A 113 -7.62 -8.44 9.21
CA ILE A 113 -6.97 -7.33 8.49
C ILE A 113 -7.78 -6.05 8.68
N ASN A 114 -9.09 -6.11 8.43
CA ASN A 114 -9.96 -4.93 8.49
C ASN A 114 -10.14 -4.41 9.92
N ARG A 115 -10.15 -5.31 10.91
CA ARG A 115 -10.07 -4.94 12.33
C ARG A 115 -8.79 -4.15 12.63
N GLY A 116 -7.65 -4.63 12.14
CA GLY A 116 -6.37 -3.93 12.24
C GLY A 116 -6.41 -2.55 11.61
N HIS A 117 -6.99 -2.41 10.41
CA HIS A 117 -7.20 -1.11 9.77
C HIS A 117 -8.08 -0.17 10.60
N ALA A 118 -9.17 -0.67 11.22
CA ALA A 118 -10.03 0.15 12.05
C ALA A 118 -9.30 0.71 13.27
N PHE A 119 -8.44 -0.10 13.90
CA PHE A 119 -7.57 0.36 14.97
C PHE A 119 -6.48 1.32 14.48
N HIS A 120 -5.81 1.00 13.39
CA HIS A 120 -4.75 1.86 12.83
C HIS A 120 -5.28 3.29 12.55
N ARG A 121 -6.50 3.41 12.03
CA ARG A 121 -7.16 4.70 11.77
C ARG A 121 -7.50 5.50 13.03
N GLN A 122 -7.56 4.87 14.21
CA GLN A 122 -7.73 5.58 15.47
C GLN A 122 -6.43 6.27 15.93
N SER A 123 -5.28 5.83 15.45
CA SER A 123 -3.94 6.45 15.57
C SER A 123 -3.47 6.74 17.01
N THR A 124 -4.07 6.11 18.03
CA THR A 124 -3.53 6.16 19.40
C THR A 124 -2.48 5.06 19.61
N PRO A 125 -1.51 5.21 20.52
CA PRO A 125 -0.50 4.18 20.78
C PRO A 125 -1.12 2.80 21.10
N GLU A 126 -2.20 2.78 21.88
CA GLU A 126 -2.93 1.56 22.24
C GLU A 126 -3.64 0.95 21.03
N ALA A 127 -4.26 1.79 20.20
CA ALA A 127 -4.90 1.34 18.97
C ALA A 127 -3.88 0.81 17.96
N LEU A 128 -2.71 1.44 17.81
CA LEU A 128 -1.63 0.93 16.95
C LEU A 128 -1.10 -0.42 17.43
N ALA A 129 -0.99 -0.63 18.75
CA ALA A 129 -0.64 -1.94 19.30
C ALA A 129 -1.71 -3.00 18.99
N ALA A 130 -2.99 -2.66 19.14
CA ALA A 130 -4.11 -3.54 18.80
C ALA A 130 -4.21 -3.81 17.28
N ALA A 131 -3.86 -2.85 16.45
CA ALA A 131 -3.74 -3.01 15.00
C ALA A 131 -2.65 -4.03 14.64
N ALA A 132 -1.45 -3.88 15.21
CA ALA A 132 -0.34 -4.80 14.98
C ALA A 132 -0.70 -6.24 15.40
N GLU A 133 -1.37 -6.40 16.52
CA GLU A 133 -1.85 -7.72 16.99
C GLU A 133 -2.91 -8.30 16.06
N SER A 134 -3.83 -7.48 15.57
CA SER A 134 -4.84 -7.90 14.58
C SER A 134 -4.19 -8.40 13.29
N HIS A 135 -3.18 -7.68 12.78
CA HIS A 135 -2.47 -8.11 11.57
C HIS A 135 -1.65 -9.39 11.79
N ARG A 136 -1.02 -9.58 12.96
CA ARG A 136 -0.38 -10.85 13.32
C ARG A 136 -1.38 -12.01 13.40
N SER A 137 -2.56 -11.78 13.96
CA SER A 137 -3.63 -12.77 13.99
C SER A 137 -4.12 -13.14 12.58
N ALA A 138 -4.23 -12.14 11.69
CA ALA A 138 -4.54 -12.38 10.28
C ALA A 138 -3.49 -13.28 9.61
N ILE A 139 -2.20 -12.97 9.80
CA ILE A 139 -1.08 -13.75 9.27
C ILE A 139 -1.14 -15.19 9.80
N ALA A 140 -1.32 -15.37 11.12
CA ALA A 140 -1.38 -16.68 11.72
C ALA A 140 -2.53 -17.53 11.13
N VAL A 141 -3.73 -16.97 11.01
CA VAL A 141 -4.88 -17.65 10.39
C VAL A 141 -4.59 -18.01 8.95
N LEU A 142 -4.09 -17.07 8.15
CA LEU A 142 -3.84 -17.30 6.73
C LEU A 142 -2.70 -18.29 6.48
N GLN A 143 -1.68 -18.35 7.33
CA GLN A 143 -0.56 -19.30 7.19
C GLN A 143 -0.95 -20.75 7.53
N THR A 144 -2.04 -20.98 8.26
CA THR A 144 -2.48 -22.36 8.62
C THR A 144 -3.11 -23.11 7.46
N LEU A 145 -3.47 -22.44 6.36
CA LEU A 145 -4.01 -23.10 5.19
C LEU A 145 -2.87 -23.59 4.28
N PRO A 146 -2.70 -24.90 4.12
CA PRO A 146 -1.90 -25.41 3.04
C PRO A 146 -2.62 -25.09 1.71
N ILE A 147 -2.12 -24.11 0.97
CA ILE A 147 -2.56 -23.90 -0.39
C ILE A 147 -1.71 -24.79 -1.26
N ASP A 148 -2.14 -26.03 -1.40
CA ASP A 148 -1.62 -26.92 -2.42
C ASP A 148 -2.37 -26.61 -3.74
N PRO A 149 -1.67 -26.13 -4.79
CA PRO A 149 -2.28 -25.93 -6.10
C PRO A 149 -2.84 -27.24 -6.70
N SER A 150 -2.44 -28.39 -6.16
CA SER A 150 -2.80 -29.70 -6.69
C SER A 150 -4.15 -30.24 -6.24
N GLU A 151 -4.76 -29.72 -5.16
CA GLU A 151 -6.01 -30.24 -4.62
C GLU A 151 -7.13 -29.19 -4.62
N ALA A 152 -8.04 -29.30 -5.57
CA ALA A 152 -9.41 -28.70 -5.56
C ALA A 152 -9.51 -27.16 -5.31
N THR A 153 -8.39 -26.42 -5.30
CA THR A 153 -8.40 -24.98 -5.06
C THR A 153 -8.38 -24.24 -6.39
N THR A 154 -9.36 -23.38 -6.64
CA THR A 154 -9.37 -22.59 -7.87
C THR A 154 -8.20 -21.60 -7.90
N PRO A 155 -7.65 -21.27 -9.09
CA PRO A 155 -6.60 -20.26 -9.22
C PRO A 155 -6.96 -18.93 -8.56
N GLU A 156 -8.23 -18.56 -8.58
CA GLU A 156 -8.76 -17.36 -7.93
C GLU A 156 -8.67 -17.45 -6.40
N ALA A 157 -8.97 -18.61 -5.81
CA ALA A 157 -8.86 -18.79 -4.36
C ALA A 157 -7.39 -18.73 -3.90
N VAL A 158 -6.47 -19.29 -4.68
CA VAL A 158 -5.01 -19.18 -4.43
C VAL A 158 -4.57 -17.72 -4.52
N PHE A 159 -5.00 -17.00 -5.56
CA PHE A 159 -4.71 -15.59 -5.74
C PHE A 159 -5.22 -14.75 -4.56
N ASN A 160 -6.50 -14.89 -4.22
CA ASN A 160 -7.12 -14.14 -3.11
C ASN A 160 -6.42 -14.40 -1.78
N HIS A 161 -6.02 -15.64 -1.53
CA HIS A 161 -5.26 -15.98 -0.33
C HIS A 161 -3.89 -15.28 -0.30
N ARG A 162 -3.12 -15.33 -1.39
CA ARG A 162 -1.81 -14.66 -1.47
C ARG A 162 -1.94 -13.15 -1.28
N VAL A 163 -2.94 -12.53 -1.90
CA VAL A 163 -3.25 -11.11 -1.75
C VAL A 163 -3.56 -10.78 -0.28
N ASN A 164 -4.40 -11.57 0.37
CA ASN A 164 -4.74 -11.35 1.78
C ASN A 164 -3.52 -11.54 2.69
N LEU A 165 -2.72 -12.59 2.50
CA LEU A 165 -1.54 -12.85 3.31
C LEU A 165 -0.46 -11.78 3.13
N ALA A 166 -0.16 -11.40 1.88
CA ALA A 166 0.77 -10.32 1.59
C ALA A 166 0.27 -8.97 2.11
N GLY A 167 -1.04 -8.70 1.96
CA GLY A 167 -1.69 -7.51 2.51
C GLY A 167 -1.60 -7.45 4.04
N ALA A 168 -1.77 -8.57 4.72
CA ALA A 168 -1.64 -8.63 6.19
C ALA A 168 -0.20 -8.28 6.63
N TRP A 169 0.81 -8.83 5.97
CA TRP A 169 2.22 -8.51 6.22
C TRP A 169 2.54 -7.04 5.94
N MET A 170 2.07 -6.50 4.81
CA MET A 170 2.25 -5.09 4.44
C MET A 170 1.61 -4.15 5.48
N ASN A 171 0.39 -4.47 5.92
CA ASN A 171 -0.32 -3.67 6.91
C ASN A 171 0.34 -3.73 8.29
N LEU A 172 0.89 -4.88 8.66
CA LEU A 172 1.73 -5.00 9.86
C LEU A 172 2.95 -4.08 9.75
N ALA A 173 3.65 -4.10 8.62
CA ALA A 173 4.81 -3.25 8.39
C ALA A 173 4.48 -1.74 8.54
N ASN A 174 3.40 -1.28 7.90
CA ASN A 174 2.93 0.10 8.04
C ASN A 174 2.58 0.46 9.49
N THR A 175 1.86 -0.43 10.19
CA THR A 175 1.49 -0.21 11.59
C THR A 175 2.72 -0.13 12.51
N LEU A 176 3.75 -0.95 12.25
CA LEU A 176 5.01 -0.91 12.99
C LEU A 176 5.76 0.40 12.79
N LEU A 177 5.80 0.94 11.56
CA LEU A 177 6.41 2.24 11.28
C LEU A 177 5.73 3.37 12.07
N ASP A 178 4.41 3.34 12.13
CA ASP A 178 3.61 4.37 12.80
C ASP A 178 3.58 4.24 14.33
N SER A 179 4.11 3.12 14.89
CA SER A 179 4.07 2.82 16.33
C SER A 179 5.27 3.41 17.08
N PRO A 180 5.18 4.58 17.72
CA PRO A 180 6.34 5.25 18.35
C PRO A 180 6.89 4.49 19.56
N ALA A 181 6.07 3.67 20.21
CA ALA A 181 6.42 2.97 21.45
C ALA A 181 7.24 1.68 21.26
N LEU A 182 7.38 1.17 20.01
CA LEU A 182 8.05 -0.10 19.77
C LEU A 182 9.54 0.10 19.55
N ALA A 183 10.36 -0.42 20.47
CA ALA A 183 11.79 -0.59 20.23
C ALA A 183 11.98 -1.49 18.98
N ARG A 184 12.97 -1.15 18.13
CA ARG A 184 13.27 -1.88 16.89
C ARG A 184 12.13 -1.88 15.84
N ARG A 185 11.20 -0.93 15.90
CA ARG A 185 10.07 -0.86 14.97
C ARG A 185 10.49 -0.88 13.49
N TYR A 186 11.59 -0.23 13.14
CA TYR A 186 12.09 -0.15 11.78
C TYR A 186 12.62 -1.50 11.27
N SER A 187 13.36 -2.25 12.08
CA SER A 187 13.81 -3.59 11.71
C SER A 187 12.64 -4.55 11.54
N ALA A 188 11.66 -4.50 12.44
CA ALA A 188 10.47 -5.32 12.35
C ALA A 188 9.57 -4.94 11.16
N ALA A 189 9.47 -3.65 10.84
CA ALA A 189 8.73 -3.17 9.66
C ALA A 189 9.41 -3.63 8.36
N ARG A 190 10.76 -3.52 8.27
CA ARG A 190 11.54 -4.05 7.14
C ARG A 190 11.29 -5.54 6.93
N GLU A 191 11.34 -6.34 8.01
CA GLU A 191 11.10 -7.78 7.97
C GLU A 191 9.67 -8.11 7.50
N ALA A 192 8.66 -7.46 8.08
CA ALA A 192 7.27 -7.65 7.67
C ALA A 192 7.04 -7.26 6.19
N ALA A 193 7.61 -6.14 5.73
CA ALA A 193 7.53 -5.75 4.33
C ALA A 193 8.26 -6.74 3.39
N THR A 194 9.37 -7.34 3.85
CA THR A 194 10.07 -8.41 3.12
C THR A 194 9.17 -9.62 2.93
N HIS A 195 8.51 -10.10 4.00
CA HIS A 195 7.58 -11.23 3.89
C HIS A 195 6.38 -10.91 2.98
N SER A 196 5.88 -9.68 3.00
CA SER A 196 4.85 -9.26 2.03
C SER A 196 5.33 -9.44 0.59
N LEU A 197 6.54 -8.95 0.28
CA LEU A 197 7.14 -9.06 -1.06
C LEU A 197 7.41 -10.51 -1.45
N GLU A 198 7.92 -11.35 -0.55
CA GLU A 198 8.14 -12.78 -0.80
C GLU A 198 6.86 -13.53 -1.17
N VAL A 199 5.75 -13.21 -0.50
CA VAL A 199 4.45 -13.84 -0.77
C VAL A 199 3.88 -13.37 -2.10
N ILE A 200 3.88 -12.04 -2.37
CA ILE A 200 3.17 -11.47 -3.52
C ILE A 200 3.95 -11.61 -4.82
N SER A 201 5.29 -11.69 -4.78
CA SER A 201 6.12 -11.78 -5.99
C SER A 201 6.19 -13.18 -6.60
N ARG A 202 5.65 -14.20 -5.93
CA ARG A 202 5.61 -15.55 -6.49
C ARG A 202 4.83 -15.58 -7.79
N ASP A 203 5.34 -16.35 -8.77
CA ASP A 203 4.72 -16.52 -10.09
C ASP A 203 4.50 -15.19 -10.85
N ASP A 204 5.30 -14.16 -10.54
CA ASP A 204 5.24 -12.84 -11.17
C ASP A 204 3.84 -12.18 -11.08
N LEU A 205 3.10 -12.42 -9.99
CA LEU A 205 1.76 -11.89 -9.78
C LEU A 205 1.66 -10.36 -9.92
N PRO A 206 2.63 -9.55 -9.41
CA PRO A 206 2.55 -8.09 -9.55
C PRO A 206 2.51 -7.59 -10.99
N SER A 207 3.14 -8.29 -11.93
CA SER A 207 3.06 -7.95 -13.36
C SER A 207 1.76 -8.40 -14.02
N GLN A 208 0.99 -9.26 -13.39
CA GLN A 208 -0.22 -9.84 -13.98
C GLN A 208 -1.51 -9.25 -13.41
N HIS A 209 -1.52 -8.82 -12.14
CA HIS A 209 -2.71 -8.40 -11.42
C HIS A 209 -2.52 -7.04 -10.72
N PRO A 210 -3.41 -6.05 -10.98
CA PRO A 210 -3.29 -4.72 -10.39
C PRO A 210 -3.26 -4.72 -8.86
N ALA A 211 -4.09 -5.55 -8.21
CA ALA A 211 -4.11 -5.64 -6.74
C ALA A 211 -2.78 -6.17 -6.18
N ALA A 212 -2.14 -7.12 -6.85
CA ALA A 212 -0.82 -7.61 -6.46
C ALA A 212 0.27 -6.56 -6.70
N ALA A 213 0.17 -5.79 -7.79
CA ALA A 213 1.06 -4.67 -8.08
C ALA A 213 0.97 -3.60 -6.98
N GLU A 214 -0.23 -3.23 -6.56
CA GLU A 214 -0.44 -2.24 -5.50
C GLU A 214 0.19 -2.68 -4.18
N ILE A 215 -0.07 -3.91 -3.74
CA ILE A 215 0.55 -4.46 -2.52
C ILE A 215 2.07 -4.46 -2.63
N SER A 216 2.60 -4.90 -3.77
CA SER A 216 4.04 -4.95 -4.04
C SER A 216 4.68 -3.56 -3.96
N LEU A 217 4.06 -2.55 -4.57
CA LEU A 217 4.56 -1.17 -4.55
C LEU A 217 4.49 -0.55 -3.16
N VAL A 218 3.38 -0.77 -2.44
CA VAL A 218 3.23 -0.28 -1.06
C VAL A 218 4.24 -0.96 -0.12
N ALA A 219 4.45 -2.28 -0.26
CA ALA A 219 5.42 -3.00 0.55
C ALA A 219 6.87 -2.53 0.28
N ARG A 220 7.23 -2.27 -1.00
CA ARG A 220 8.52 -1.66 -1.36
C ARG A 220 8.71 -0.30 -0.72
N ARG A 221 7.72 0.58 -0.84
CA ARG A 221 7.75 1.90 -0.20
C ARG A 221 7.96 1.78 1.31
N THR A 222 7.16 0.95 1.98
CA THR A 222 7.23 0.76 3.44
C THR A 222 8.59 0.21 3.87
N ARG A 223 9.17 -0.71 3.07
CA ARG A 223 10.52 -1.22 3.31
C ARG A 223 11.57 -0.13 3.13
N CYS A 224 11.44 0.71 2.09
CA CYS A 224 12.30 1.87 1.89
C CYS A 224 12.21 2.88 3.06
N ASP A 225 11.01 3.18 3.55
CA ASP A 225 10.81 4.07 4.71
C ASP A 225 11.53 3.51 5.95
N ALA A 226 11.40 2.20 6.20
CA ALA A 226 12.12 1.52 7.29
C ALA A 226 13.65 1.57 7.10
N LEU A 227 14.14 1.30 5.89
CA LEU A 227 15.56 1.37 5.53
C LEU A 227 16.13 2.76 5.72
N GLY A 228 15.42 3.82 5.35
CA GLY A 228 15.86 5.20 5.55
C GLY A 228 16.17 5.51 7.02
N HIS A 229 15.31 5.06 7.92
CA HIS A 229 15.56 5.21 9.36
C HIS A 229 16.74 4.35 9.86
N LEU A 230 16.90 3.14 9.33
CA LEU A 230 18.02 2.26 9.69
C LEU A 230 19.36 2.80 9.17
N ILE A 231 19.40 3.32 7.94
CA ILE A 231 20.59 3.97 7.35
C ILE A 231 21.01 5.17 8.18
N PHE A 232 20.03 6.00 8.58
CA PHE A 232 20.33 7.17 9.42
C PHE A 232 20.86 6.79 10.81
N ALA A 233 20.39 5.68 11.37
CA ALA A 233 20.81 5.18 12.68
C ALA A 233 22.10 4.33 12.63
N ALA A 234 22.56 3.91 11.45
CA ALA A 234 23.74 3.07 11.30
C ALA A 234 25.02 3.86 11.60
N SER A 235 25.79 3.40 12.59
CA SER A 235 27.12 3.90 12.91
C SER A 235 28.23 3.23 12.08
N ASP A 236 27.96 2.07 11.51
CA ASP A 236 28.85 1.32 10.63
C ASP A 236 28.63 1.74 9.16
N PRO A 237 29.67 2.26 8.48
CA PRO A 237 29.57 2.69 7.09
C PRO A 237 29.29 1.55 6.09
N GLU A 238 29.76 0.32 6.39
CA GLU A 238 29.50 -0.84 5.52
C GLU A 238 28.04 -1.24 5.61
N LEU A 239 27.49 -1.34 6.83
CA LEU A 239 26.05 -1.58 7.03
C LEU A 239 25.19 -0.49 6.36
N ALA A 240 25.57 0.79 6.51
CA ALA A 240 24.84 1.89 5.85
C ALA A 240 24.85 1.75 4.33
N ARG A 241 25.95 1.28 3.74
CA ARG A 241 26.05 1.01 2.31
C ARG A 241 25.11 -0.12 1.89
N ASP A 242 25.18 -1.27 2.56
CA ASP A 242 24.35 -2.43 2.25
C ASP A 242 22.85 -2.10 2.31
N LEU A 243 22.43 -1.37 3.36
CA LEU A 243 21.04 -0.95 3.49
C LEU A 243 20.61 0.04 2.39
N THR A 244 21.55 0.84 1.88
CA THR A 244 21.27 1.78 0.79
C THR A 244 21.18 1.06 -0.54
N ASP A 245 22.04 0.08 -0.80
CA ASP A 245 21.99 -0.73 -2.02
C ASP A 245 20.67 -1.51 -2.06
N GLU A 246 20.26 -2.12 -0.95
CA GLU A 246 18.94 -2.75 -0.81
C GLU A 246 17.79 -1.78 -1.14
N ALA A 247 17.85 -0.54 -0.64
CA ALA A 247 16.82 0.45 -0.94
C ALA A 247 16.82 0.87 -2.41
N GLY A 248 17.98 0.97 -3.05
CA GLY A 248 18.15 1.23 -4.48
C GLY A 248 17.43 0.16 -5.33
N ASP A 249 17.73 -1.11 -5.09
CA ASP A 249 17.12 -2.22 -5.80
C ASP A 249 15.59 -2.21 -5.69
N LEU A 250 15.06 -1.91 -4.49
CA LEU A 250 13.61 -1.83 -4.27
C LEU A 250 12.94 -0.70 -5.05
N ILE A 251 13.63 0.43 -5.20
CA ILE A 251 13.15 1.59 -5.95
C ILE A 251 13.12 1.24 -7.43
N ASP A 252 14.22 0.73 -7.97
CA ASP A 252 14.37 0.40 -9.38
C ASP A 252 13.34 -0.64 -9.84
N ASP A 253 13.18 -1.71 -9.07
CA ASP A 253 12.13 -2.72 -9.29
C ASP A 253 10.71 -2.13 -9.23
N GLY A 254 10.46 -1.26 -8.25
CA GLY A 254 9.16 -0.61 -8.10
C GLY A 254 8.84 0.31 -9.28
N LEU A 255 9.80 1.10 -9.72
CA LEU A 255 9.65 2.00 -10.88
C LEU A 255 9.51 1.20 -12.20
N ALA A 256 10.22 0.07 -12.34
CA ALA A 256 10.06 -0.82 -13.48
C ALA A 256 8.64 -1.40 -13.54
N LEU A 257 8.08 -1.84 -12.39
CA LEU A 257 6.71 -2.34 -12.31
C LEU A 257 5.68 -1.26 -12.68
N VAL A 258 5.86 -0.03 -12.21
CA VAL A 258 4.94 1.08 -12.57
C VAL A 258 4.99 1.35 -14.07
N ARG A 259 6.19 1.43 -14.68
CA ARG A 259 6.35 1.61 -16.13
C ARG A 259 5.63 0.52 -16.92
N GLN A 260 5.72 -0.73 -16.49
CA GLN A 260 5.02 -1.85 -17.13
C GLN A 260 3.50 -1.69 -17.11
N TRP A 261 2.93 -1.21 -16.01
CA TRP A 261 1.49 -0.97 -15.90
C TRP A 261 1.04 0.28 -16.67
N GLU A 262 1.86 1.31 -16.74
CA GLU A 262 1.61 2.51 -17.58
C GLU A 262 1.56 2.15 -19.07
N GLN A 263 2.50 1.32 -19.54
CA GLN A 263 2.50 0.80 -20.92
C GLN A 263 1.23 0.02 -21.28
N ARG A 264 0.55 -0.57 -20.28
CA ARG A 264 -0.73 -1.24 -20.43
C ARG A 264 -1.95 -0.29 -20.30
N GLY A 265 -1.72 1.01 -20.19
CA GLY A 265 -2.77 2.02 -20.07
C GLY A 265 -3.37 2.17 -18.67
N LEU A 266 -2.67 1.73 -17.63
CA LEU A 266 -3.11 1.82 -16.23
C LEU A 266 -2.20 2.77 -15.41
N PRO A 267 -2.38 4.11 -15.51
CA PRO A 267 -1.52 5.10 -14.87
C PRO A 267 -1.79 5.31 -13.37
N HIS A 268 -2.73 4.59 -12.78
CA HIS A 268 -3.15 4.81 -11.38
C HIS A 268 -2.07 4.51 -10.33
N PHE A 269 -0.95 3.86 -10.71
CA PHE A 269 0.20 3.63 -9.83
C PHE A 269 1.17 4.81 -9.74
N ARG A 270 1.00 5.87 -10.53
CA ARG A 270 1.87 7.07 -10.50
C ARG A 270 2.09 7.68 -9.12
N PRO A 271 1.07 7.82 -8.24
CA PRO A 271 1.30 8.36 -6.91
C PRO A 271 2.24 7.51 -6.05
N LEU A 272 2.26 6.18 -6.26
CA LEU A 272 3.20 5.28 -5.58
C LEU A 272 4.60 5.39 -6.17
N ALA A 273 4.71 5.52 -7.49
CA ALA A 273 5.99 5.82 -8.17
C ALA A 273 6.59 7.12 -7.66
N ALA A 274 5.80 8.19 -7.56
CA ALA A 274 6.25 9.48 -7.06
C ALA A 274 6.86 9.38 -5.66
N ARG A 275 6.30 8.57 -4.77
CA ARG A 275 6.84 8.35 -3.43
C ARG A 275 8.15 7.56 -3.44
N LEU A 276 8.25 6.51 -4.26
CA LEU A 276 9.50 5.76 -4.44
C LEU A 276 10.60 6.65 -5.02
N TYR A 277 10.24 7.47 -6.01
CA TYR A 277 11.16 8.42 -6.63
C TYR A 277 11.67 9.46 -5.63
N HIS A 278 10.77 10.03 -4.83
CA HIS A 278 11.13 10.97 -3.76
C HIS A 278 12.11 10.34 -2.76
N PHE A 279 11.83 9.12 -2.32
CA PHE A 279 12.72 8.40 -1.42
C PHE A 279 14.07 8.13 -2.07
N GLY A 280 14.11 7.72 -3.34
CA GLY A 280 15.34 7.53 -4.10
C GLY A 280 16.17 8.80 -4.18
N ALA A 281 15.56 9.92 -4.54
CA ALA A 281 16.23 11.21 -4.61
C ALA A 281 16.83 11.63 -3.24
N GLN A 282 16.12 11.38 -2.15
CA GLN A 282 16.65 11.64 -0.80
C GLN A 282 17.82 10.72 -0.46
N LEU A 283 17.72 9.43 -0.78
CA LEU A 283 18.74 8.43 -0.53
C LEU A 283 20.04 8.74 -1.28
N TYR A 284 19.93 9.04 -2.58
CA TYR A 284 21.08 9.36 -3.42
C TYR A 284 21.68 10.72 -3.07
N ARG A 285 20.87 11.69 -2.62
CA ARG A 285 21.36 12.96 -2.07
C ARG A 285 22.28 12.77 -0.86
N LEU A 286 21.94 11.82 0.02
CA LEU A 286 22.73 11.55 1.24
C LEU A 286 24.06 10.85 0.93
N ARG A 287 24.12 10.10 -0.16
CA ARG A 287 25.25 9.22 -0.44
C ARG A 287 26.35 9.80 -1.33
N GLN A 288 26.01 10.25 -2.52
CA GLN A 288 26.97 10.83 -3.47
C GLN A 288 26.21 11.57 -4.59
N PRO A 289 26.58 12.83 -4.92
CA PRO A 289 25.88 13.62 -5.92
C PRO A 289 25.85 13.03 -7.33
N HIS A 290 26.81 12.21 -7.74
CA HIS A 290 26.85 11.60 -9.06
C HIS A 290 25.76 10.52 -9.26
N PHE A 291 25.48 9.69 -8.24
CA PHE A 291 24.38 8.73 -8.30
C PHE A 291 23.03 9.42 -8.41
N LEU A 292 22.86 10.57 -7.75
CA LEU A 292 21.66 11.37 -7.92
C LEU A 292 21.50 11.85 -9.36
N ALA A 293 22.60 12.30 -10.01
CA ALA A 293 22.56 12.76 -11.38
C ALA A 293 22.17 11.63 -12.35
N ASP A 294 22.78 10.46 -12.22
CA ASP A 294 22.48 9.29 -13.03
C ASP A 294 21.02 8.86 -12.85
N PHE A 295 20.56 8.73 -11.62
CA PHE A 295 19.17 8.40 -11.30
C PHE A 295 18.17 9.38 -11.88
N LEU A 296 18.43 10.69 -11.79
CA LEU A 296 17.57 11.72 -12.34
C LEU A 296 17.55 11.69 -13.87
N LEU A 297 18.72 11.53 -14.52
CA LEU A 297 18.82 11.46 -15.98
C LEU A 297 18.08 10.23 -16.52
N GLU A 298 18.29 9.06 -15.96
CA GLU A 298 17.61 7.83 -16.40
C GLU A 298 16.08 7.92 -16.27
N ASN A 299 15.59 8.62 -15.25
CA ASN A 299 14.15 8.70 -15.00
C ASN A 299 13.48 9.95 -15.61
N LEU A 300 14.25 10.99 -15.95
CA LEU A 300 13.75 12.16 -16.68
C LEU A 300 13.76 11.93 -18.21
N ASP A 301 14.60 11.03 -18.70
CA ASP A 301 14.72 10.68 -20.13
C ASP A 301 13.64 9.70 -20.61
N SER A 302 12.49 9.63 -19.94
CA SER A 302 11.35 8.80 -20.36
C SER A 302 10.69 9.22 -21.69
N ASP A 303 11.37 10.01 -22.53
CA ASP A 303 10.98 10.38 -23.89
C ASP A 303 10.88 9.18 -24.87
N GLN A 304 11.22 7.97 -24.45
CA GLN A 304 10.96 6.78 -25.26
C GLN A 304 9.50 6.33 -25.23
N ASN A 305 8.59 7.06 -24.55
CA ASN A 305 7.19 6.70 -24.48
C ASN A 305 6.30 7.87 -24.96
N PRO A 306 5.88 7.91 -26.24
CA PRO A 306 5.06 8.99 -26.80
C PRO A 306 3.64 9.09 -26.21
N GLY A 307 3.30 8.26 -25.22
CA GLY A 307 2.05 8.31 -24.46
C GLY A 307 2.20 8.77 -23.00
N ALA A 308 3.40 9.09 -22.54
CA ALA A 308 3.60 9.58 -21.19
C ALA A 308 2.99 10.98 -21.07
N THR A 309 1.95 11.09 -20.24
CA THR A 309 1.47 12.40 -19.78
C THR A 309 2.61 13.11 -19.07
N PRO A 310 2.59 14.45 -19.09
CA PRO A 310 3.65 15.26 -18.50
C PRO A 310 3.97 14.83 -17.07
N ALA A 311 5.24 14.74 -16.75
CA ALA A 311 5.71 14.38 -15.42
C ALA A 311 5.02 15.25 -14.37
N ASP A 312 4.59 14.60 -13.27
CA ASP A 312 3.92 15.25 -12.16
C ASP A 312 4.73 16.50 -11.71
N PRO A 313 4.12 17.70 -11.63
CA PRO A 313 4.80 18.91 -11.17
C PRO A 313 5.48 18.76 -9.81
N HIS A 314 4.95 17.89 -8.94
CA HIS A 314 5.59 17.54 -7.67
C HIS A 314 6.92 16.80 -7.84
N LEU A 315 7.04 15.91 -8.82
CA LEU A 315 8.30 15.23 -9.13
C LEU A 315 9.38 16.20 -9.61
N HIS A 316 8.99 17.17 -10.43
CA HIS A 316 9.91 18.22 -10.90
C HIS A 316 10.40 19.10 -9.75
N ALA A 317 9.54 19.46 -8.79
CA ALA A 317 9.93 20.25 -7.62
C ALA A 317 10.92 19.49 -6.71
N ILE A 318 10.70 18.20 -6.52
CA ILE A 318 11.57 17.31 -5.73
C ILE A 318 12.93 17.16 -6.40
N ALA A 319 12.95 16.94 -7.72
CA ALA A 319 14.19 16.84 -8.50
C ALA A 319 15.01 18.14 -8.44
N ASP A 320 14.36 19.30 -8.55
CA ASP A 320 15.01 20.60 -8.40
C ASP A 320 15.66 20.80 -7.04
N GLU A 321 14.91 20.49 -5.97
CA GLU A 321 15.44 20.63 -4.61
C GLU A 321 16.65 19.71 -4.40
N ALA A 322 16.58 18.48 -4.90
CA ALA A 322 17.67 17.50 -4.82
C ALA A 322 18.90 17.96 -5.63
N ILE A 323 18.71 18.47 -6.87
CA ILE A 323 19.77 19.00 -7.72
C ILE A 323 20.42 20.24 -7.07
N ALA A 324 19.61 21.19 -6.58
CA ALA A 324 20.11 22.42 -5.96
C ALA A 324 20.98 22.10 -4.72
N ALA A 325 20.54 21.15 -3.88
CA ALA A 325 21.30 20.73 -2.70
C ALA A 325 22.61 20.00 -3.07
N ALA A 326 22.58 19.14 -4.10
CA ALA A 326 23.78 18.46 -4.60
C ALA A 326 24.79 19.46 -5.18
N LEU A 327 24.34 20.42 -6.00
CA LEU A 327 25.17 21.48 -6.56
C LEU A 327 25.77 22.36 -5.45
N GLN A 328 25.03 22.70 -4.40
CA GLN A 328 25.53 23.44 -3.26
C GLN A 328 26.65 22.68 -2.53
N THR A 329 26.49 21.37 -2.35
CA THR A 329 27.49 20.51 -1.72
C THR A 329 28.77 20.42 -2.54
N LEU A 330 28.66 20.36 -3.88
CA LEU A 330 29.79 20.25 -4.80
C LEU A 330 30.53 21.57 -5.01
N ARG A 331 29.85 22.71 -4.85
CA ARG A 331 30.43 24.07 -4.97
C ARG A 331 31.15 24.52 -3.71
N ALA A 332 31.10 23.75 -2.62
CA ALA A 332 31.88 24.07 -1.41
C ALA A 332 33.37 24.10 -1.74
N PRO A 333 34.12 25.13 -1.28
CA PRO A 333 35.53 25.31 -1.67
C PRO A 333 36.39 24.14 -1.17
N ARG A 334 36.91 23.34 -2.12
CA ARG A 334 37.91 22.31 -1.89
C ARG A 334 39.15 22.64 -2.74
N ILE A 335 40.35 22.26 -2.25
CA ILE A 335 41.57 22.40 -3.04
C ILE A 335 41.49 21.44 -4.23
N ILE A 336 41.29 22.00 -5.43
CA ILE A 336 41.14 21.25 -6.68
C ILE A 336 42.54 21.01 -7.25
N ARG A 337 42.90 19.73 -7.46
CA ARG A 337 44.06 19.33 -8.26
C ARG A 337 43.56 18.69 -9.55
N ALA A 338 43.93 19.23 -10.70
CA ALA A 338 43.44 18.84 -12.00
C ALA A 338 43.69 17.35 -12.36
N ASP A 339 44.68 16.73 -11.75
CA ASP A 339 45.14 15.38 -12.05
C ASP A 339 44.59 14.31 -11.05
N ASP A 340 43.74 14.73 -10.11
CA ASP A 340 43.16 13.84 -9.13
C ASP A 340 41.89 13.18 -9.68
N PRO A 341 41.79 11.82 -9.69
CA PRO A 341 40.60 11.10 -10.16
C PRO A 341 39.31 11.49 -9.42
N ALA A 342 39.39 11.90 -8.16
CA ALA A 342 38.25 12.39 -7.39
C ALA A 342 37.74 13.74 -7.93
N THR A 343 38.68 14.63 -8.37
CA THR A 343 38.35 15.92 -9.01
C THR A 343 37.70 15.73 -10.38
N GLN A 344 38.19 14.77 -11.18
CA GLN A 344 37.58 14.46 -12.49
C GLN A 344 36.14 13.94 -12.32
N ARG A 345 35.90 13.00 -11.41
CA ARG A 345 34.56 12.52 -11.08
C ARG A 345 33.63 13.65 -10.61
N GLN A 346 34.15 14.58 -9.80
CA GLN A 346 33.37 15.72 -9.34
C GLN A 346 32.96 16.64 -10.49
N VAL A 347 33.82 16.85 -11.49
CA VAL A 347 33.52 17.62 -12.71
C VAL A 347 32.48 16.90 -13.58
N GLU A 348 32.59 15.59 -13.75
CA GLU A 348 31.61 14.77 -14.48
C GLU A 348 30.24 14.83 -13.81
N THR A 349 30.19 14.67 -12.46
CA THR A 349 28.96 14.80 -11.68
C THR A 349 28.30 16.18 -11.82
N LEU A 350 29.11 17.26 -11.78
CA LEU A 350 28.60 18.61 -12.00
C LEU A 350 27.97 18.77 -13.39
N ARG A 351 28.59 18.20 -14.43
CA ARG A 351 28.05 18.24 -15.79
C ARG A 351 26.75 17.44 -15.91
N ALA A 352 26.68 16.26 -15.28
CA ALA A 352 25.48 15.43 -15.29
C ALA A 352 24.31 16.13 -14.56
N LEU A 353 24.57 16.75 -13.39
CA LEU A 353 23.56 17.53 -12.67
C LEU A 353 23.09 18.75 -13.45
N GLN A 354 23.99 19.45 -14.16
CA GLN A 354 23.62 20.57 -15.03
C GLN A 354 22.77 20.12 -16.22
N ALA A 355 23.05 18.93 -16.78
CA ALA A 355 22.23 18.34 -17.83
C ALA A 355 20.82 17.98 -17.32
N ALA A 356 20.71 17.41 -16.11
CA ALA A 356 19.42 17.11 -15.48
C ALA A 356 18.61 18.38 -15.18
N GLU A 357 19.27 19.46 -14.70
CA GLU A 357 18.64 20.76 -14.46
C GLU A 357 18.10 21.38 -15.78
N LEU A 358 18.89 21.29 -16.85
CA LEU A 358 18.47 21.78 -18.18
C LEU A 358 17.27 20.99 -18.71
N ARG A 359 17.30 19.65 -18.57
CA ARG A 359 16.20 18.78 -18.98
C ARG A 359 14.91 19.04 -18.22
N LEU A 360 14.98 19.28 -16.91
CA LEU A 360 13.84 19.71 -16.11
C LEU A 360 13.25 21.05 -16.58
N ALA A 361 14.11 21.99 -16.94
CA ALA A 361 13.69 23.28 -17.47
C ALA A 361 12.95 23.13 -18.82
N GLU A 362 13.45 22.27 -19.72
CA GLU A 362 12.79 21.93 -20.99
C GLU A 362 11.42 21.29 -20.79
N LEU A 363 11.31 20.30 -19.88
CA LEU A 363 10.06 19.65 -19.57
C LEU A 363 9.02 20.62 -18.99
N ARG A 364 9.45 21.59 -18.20
CA ARG A 364 8.57 22.66 -17.70
C ARG A 364 8.10 23.59 -18.79
N ALA A 365 9.02 24.00 -19.70
CA ALA A 365 8.68 24.86 -20.81
C ALA A 365 7.66 24.21 -21.77
N ALA A 366 7.76 22.90 -21.98
CA ALA A 366 6.82 22.13 -22.78
C ALA A 366 5.41 22.03 -22.17
N HIS A 367 5.27 22.34 -20.86
CA HIS A 367 4.03 22.20 -20.10
C HIS A 367 3.32 23.52 -19.77
N VAL A 368 3.83 24.66 -20.23
CA VAL A 368 3.10 25.92 -20.10
C VAL A 368 1.87 25.85 -21.02
N PRO A 369 0.63 25.84 -20.47
CA PRO A 369 -0.55 25.85 -21.29
C PRO A 369 -0.53 27.11 -22.18
N PRO A 370 -0.96 27.04 -23.46
CA PRO A 370 -0.99 28.20 -24.31
C PRO A 370 -1.81 29.30 -23.64
N THR A 371 -1.23 30.47 -23.51
CA THR A 371 -1.90 31.66 -22.97
C THR A 371 -3.22 31.83 -23.70
N PRO A 372 -4.39 31.94 -23.05
CA PRO A 372 -5.62 32.17 -23.75
C PRO A 372 -5.48 33.46 -24.56
N ALA A 373 -5.69 33.36 -25.87
CA ALA A 373 -5.70 34.51 -26.74
C ALA A 373 -6.73 35.52 -26.25
N THR A 374 -6.27 36.70 -25.86
CA THR A 374 -7.11 37.86 -25.47
C THR A 374 -7.91 38.36 -26.65
#